data_21aa099ee86d01f45052b2f2e1826f88
#
_entry.id   21aa099ee86d01f45052b2f2e1826f88
#
_cell.length_a   1.000
_cell.length_b   1.000
_cell.length_c   1.000
_cell.angle_alpha   90.00
_cell.angle_beta   90.00
_cell.angle_gamma   90.00
#
_symmetry.space_group_name_H-M   'P 1'
#
loop_
_entity.id
_entity.type
_entity.pdbx_description
1 polymer ?
#
loop_
_entity_poly.entity_id
_entity_poly.type
_entity_poly.pdbx_seq_one_letter_code
_entity_poly.pdbx_strand_id
1 'polypeptide(L)'
;MFELARNIGYEFVNSVVSFKTNDDFAEKQKEAWNKVRESIDAETPCYGWELEQPEFYVITGYDDIGYYFNGPGIEGEKGPKPWQQLGETDIGIVEVYGLKRGQPQDDEKTVKESLEFALKHARDPGDWVHSGYHTGLALYDIPMFAASSFSTVSIHTSYPSRPVW
;
A
#
# COMPACT_ATOMS: atom_id res chain seq x y z
N MET A 1 8.95 -0.73 6.08
CA MET A 1 8.81 0.21 4.94
C MET A 1 8.66 1.65 5.44
N PHE A 2 7.71 1.94 6.29
CA PHE A 2 7.41 3.29 6.77
C PHE A 2 8.53 3.96 7.57
N GLU A 3 9.34 3.18 8.28
CA GLU A 3 10.47 3.67 9.09
C GLU A 3 11.50 4.46 8.28
N LEU A 4 11.68 4.12 6.99
CA LEU A 4 12.65 4.77 6.10
C LEU A 4 12.07 5.94 5.28
N ALA A 5 10.79 6.25 5.38
CA ALA A 5 10.18 7.34 4.63
C ALA A 5 10.82 8.71 4.96
N ARG A 6 11.23 8.90 6.22
CA ARG A 6 11.96 10.09 6.66
C ARG A 6 13.30 10.30 5.93
N ASN A 7 13.93 9.23 5.44
CA ASN A 7 15.19 9.29 4.70
C ASN A 7 15.05 10.09 3.41
N ILE A 8 13.88 10.00 2.78
CA ILE A 8 13.51 10.74 1.57
C ILE A 8 12.64 11.97 1.87
N GLY A 9 12.52 12.34 3.14
CA GLY A 9 11.83 13.57 3.57
C GLY A 9 10.30 13.42 3.64
N TYR A 10 9.79 12.24 3.96
CA TYR A 10 8.36 12.04 4.20
C TYR A 10 8.08 11.40 5.54
N GLU A 11 6.98 11.82 6.15
CA GLU A 11 6.43 11.24 7.37
C GLU A 11 5.01 10.72 7.08
N PHE A 12 4.70 9.54 7.62
CA PHE A 12 3.34 9.01 7.58
C PHE A 12 2.49 9.70 8.64
N VAL A 13 1.37 10.23 8.21
CA VAL A 13 0.36 10.89 9.05
C VAL A 13 -1.02 10.37 8.68
N ASN A 14 -2.01 10.60 9.55
CA ASN A 14 -3.40 10.25 9.26
C ASN A 14 -3.60 8.79 8.81
N SER A 15 -2.79 7.87 9.34
CA SER A 15 -2.85 6.46 8.97
C SER A 15 -3.94 5.73 9.73
N VAL A 16 -4.73 4.91 9.01
CA VAL A 16 -5.73 4.01 9.59
C VAL A 16 -5.59 2.65 8.93
N VAL A 17 -5.49 1.60 9.74
CA VAL A 17 -5.48 0.20 9.29
C VAL A 17 -6.41 -0.59 10.18
N SER A 18 -7.36 -1.33 9.60
CA SER A 18 -8.24 -2.24 10.31
C SER A 18 -8.73 -3.37 9.41
N PHE A 19 -8.97 -4.53 9.99
CA PHE A 19 -9.53 -5.68 9.30
C PHE A 19 -11.04 -5.76 9.50
N LYS A 20 -11.76 -6.21 8.49
CA LYS A 20 -13.24 -6.40 8.51
C LYS A 20 -13.72 -7.32 9.64
N THR A 21 -12.83 -8.18 10.13
CA THR A 21 -13.11 -9.08 11.26
C THR A 21 -13.07 -8.40 12.62
N ASN A 22 -12.61 -7.13 12.68
CA ASN A 22 -12.55 -6.38 13.93
C ASN A 22 -13.91 -5.76 14.26
N ASP A 23 -14.27 -5.75 15.53
CA ASP A 23 -15.55 -5.19 16.01
C ASP A 23 -15.70 -3.70 15.74
N ASP A 24 -14.58 -2.97 15.64
CA ASP A 24 -14.51 -1.53 15.39
C ASP A 24 -14.42 -1.15 13.90
N PHE A 25 -14.57 -2.12 12.99
CA PHE A 25 -14.32 -1.91 11.55
C PHE A 25 -15.09 -0.72 10.96
N ALA A 26 -16.39 -0.61 11.24
CA ALA A 26 -17.21 0.50 10.73
C ALA A 26 -16.77 1.87 11.30
N GLU A 27 -16.30 1.89 12.55
CA GLU A 27 -15.72 3.09 13.15
C GLU A 27 -14.40 3.46 12.46
N LYS A 28 -13.57 2.47 12.14
CA LYS A 28 -12.33 2.65 11.41
C LYS A 28 -12.55 3.10 9.96
N GLN A 29 -13.60 2.63 9.27
CA GLN A 29 -13.98 3.18 7.96
C GLN A 29 -14.31 4.68 8.06
N LYS A 30 -15.06 5.07 9.08
CA LYS A 30 -15.39 6.49 9.31
C LYS A 30 -14.16 7.31 9.71
N GLU A 31 -13.28 6.75 10.53
CA GLU A 31 -12.00 7.39 10.88
C GLU A 31 -11.14 7.59 9.62
N ALA A 32 -10.99 6.56 8.77
CA ALA A 32 -10.26 6.64 7.50
C ALA A 32 -10.83 7.73 6.59
N TRP A 33 -12.17 7.79 6.48
CA TRP A 33 -12.85 8.83 5.74
C TRP A 33 -12.50 10.24 6.23
N ASN A 34 -12.56 10.48 7.54
CA ASN A 34 -12.22 11.78 8.11
C ASN A 34 -10.73 12.12 7.91
N LYS A 35 -9.82 11.15 8.08
CA LYS A 35 -8.38 11.34 7.91
C LYS A 35 -7.97 11.63 6.46
N VAL A 36 -8.65 11.02 5.49
CA VAL A 36 -8.44 11.34 4.09
C VAL A 36 -8.90 12.77 3.78
N ARG A 37 -10.08 13.18 4.25
CA ARG A 37 -10.58 14.53 4.07
C ARG A 37 -9.64 15.57 4.69
N GLU A 38 -9.20 15.35 5.94
CA GLU A 38 -8.19 16.19 6.60
C GLU A 38 -6.91 16.31 5.76
N SER A 39 -6.46 15.20 5.15
CA SER A 39 -5.27 15.18 4.31
C SER A 39 -5.45 15.99 3.02
N ILE A 40 -6.56 15.78 2.31
CA ILE A 40 -6.88 16.51 1.07
C ILE A 40 -7.05 18.00 1.35
N ASP A 41 -7.78 18.37 2.39
CA ASP A 41 -8.01 19.77 2.77
C ASP A 41 -6.71 20.49 3.18
N ALA A 42 -5.74 19.75 3.71
CA ALA A 42 -4.41 20.23 4.07
C ALA A 42 -3.40 20.15 2.91
N GLU A 43 -3.83 19.82 1.68
CA GLU A 43 -2.96 19.59 0.52
C GLU A 43 -1.86 18.54 0.79
N THR A 44 -2.14 17.59 1.68
CA THR A 44 -1.26 16.50 2.03
C THR A 44 -1.59 15.28 1.18
N PRO A 45 -0.65 14.75 0.38
CA PRO A 45 -0.88 13.55 -0.40
C PRO A 45 -1.32 12.38 0.47
N CYS A 46 -2.29 11.61 0.00
CA CYS A 46 -2.73 10.40 0.67
C CYS A 46 -3.01 9.27 -0.32
N TYR A 47 -2.98 8.05 0.19
CA TYR A 47 -3.26 6.87 -0.61
C TYR A 47 -3.96 5.80 0.24
N GLY A 48 -4.63 4.88 -0.43
CA GLY A 48 -5.36 3.79 0.22
C GLY A 48 -5.24 2.48 -0.55
N TRP A 49 -5.49 1.41 0.18
CA TRP A 49 -5.50 0.06 -0.36
C TRP A 49 -6.87 -0.26 -0.97
N GLU A 50 -6.85 -0.94 -2.13
CA GLU A 50 -8.02 -1.59 -2.73
C GLU A 50 -9.21 -0.65 -3.01
N LEU A 51 -8.92 0.57 -3.53
CA LEU A 51 -10.00 1.41 -4.01
C LEU A 51 -10.68 0.83 -5.26
N GLU A 52 -9.96 0.03 -6.05
CA GLU A 52 -10.49 -0.69 -7.21
C GLU A 52 -10.07 -2.16 -7.20
N GLN A 53 -8.79 -2.45 -7.43
CA GLN A 53 -8.17 -3.77 -7.39
C GLN A 53 -7.33 -3.91 -6.10
N PRO A 54 -6.82 -5.11 -5.76
CA PRO A 54 -5.93 -5.30 -4.61
C PRO A 54 -4.54 -4.65 -4.82
N GLU A 55 -4.52 -3.33 -4.87
CA GLU A 55 -3.35 -2.47 -5.07
C GLU A 55 -3.53 -1.14 -4.35
N PHE A 56 -2.44 -0.38 -4.19
CA PHE A 56 -2.49 0.96 -3.65
C PHE A 56 -2.83 2.00 -4.70
N TYR A 57 -3.71 2.94 -4.33
CA TYR A 57 -4.18 4.05 -5.15
C TYR A 57 -3.93 5.37 -4.47
N VAL A 58 -3.51 6.37 -5.24
CA VAL A 58 -3.44 7.76 -4.76
C VAL A 58 -4.86 8.31 -4.70
N ILE A 59 -5.25 8.84 -3.55
CA ILE A 59 -6.52 9.52 -3.38
C ILE A 59 -6.32 10.97 -3.80
N THR A 60 -7.09 11.42 -4.80
CA THR A 60 -6.94 12.71 -5.45
C THR A 60 -7.96 13.73 -4.98
N GLY A 61 -9.07 13.25 -4.40
CA GLY A 61 -10.14 14.12 -3.93
C GLY A 61 -11.24 13.35 -3.21
N TYR A 62 -12.26 14.08 -2.81
CA TYR A 62 -13.48 13.53 -2.23
C TYR A 62 -14.69 14.42 -2.51
N ASP A 63 -15.90 13.86 -2.38
CA ASP A 63 -17.16 14.58 -2.32
C ASP A 63 -18.00 14.07 -1.13
N ASP A 64 -19.29 14.35 -1.08
CA ASP A 64 -20.17 13.87 0.00
C ASP A 64 -20.41 12.36 -0.02
N ILE A 65 -20.08 11.68 -1.13
CA ILE A 65 -20.28 10.24 -1.35
C ILE A 65 -19.03 9.46 -0.98
N GLY A 66 -17.84 9.90 -1.45
CA GLY A 66 -16.63 9.09 -1.30
C GLY A 66 -15.38 9.64 -1.94
N TYR A 67 -14.47 8.73 -2.25
CA TYR A 67 -13.12 9.01 -2.71
C TYR A 67 -13.02 9.10 -4.23
N TYR A 68 -12.27 10.09 -4.72
CA TYR A 68 -11.71 10.11 -6.07
C TYR A 68 -10.26 9.65 -6.01
N PHE A 69 -9.83 8.87 -6.99
CA PHE A 69 -8.53 8.21 -6.93
C PHE A 69 -7.96 7.89 -8.30
N ASN A 70 -6.64 7.65 -8.35
CA ASN A 70 -5.90 7.23 -9.52
C ASN A 70 -4.86 6.18 -9.14
N GLY A 71 -4.51 5.29 -10.06
CA GLY A 71 -3.52 4.25 -9.82
C GLY A 71 -3.58 3.12 -10.85
N PRO A 72 -3.08 1.93 -10.49
CA PRO A 72 -2.97 0.81 -11.41
C PRO A 72 -4.28 0.45 -12.12
N GLY A 73 -4.22 0.34 -13.46
CA GLY A 73 -5.37 -0.04 -14.27
C GLY A 73 -6.41 1.06 -14.52
N ILE A 74 -6.13 2.30 -14.10
CA ILE A 74 -7.04 3.44 -14.28
C ILE A 74 -6.41 4.45 -15.23
N GLU A 75 -7.17 4.86 -16.25
CA GLU A 75 -6.84 5.98 -17.12
C GLU A 75 -7.51 7.26 -16.58
N GLY A 76 -6.70 8.17 -16.03
CA GLY A 76 -7.19 9.40 -15.42
C GLY A 76 -7.65 9.22 -13.98
N GLU A 77 -8.70 9.92 -13.58
CA GLU A 77 -9.29 9.87 -12.25
C GLU A 77 -10.55 9.02 -12.26
N LYS A 78 -10.79 8.24 -11.22
CA LYS A 78 -11.99 7.44 -10.99
C LYS A 78 -12.63 7.81 -9.64
N GLY A 79 -13.93 7.61 -9.54
CA GLY A 79 -14.72 7.84 -8.34
C GLY A 79 -16.12 8.41 -8.67
N PRO A 80 -16.90 8.77 -7.64
CA PRO A 80 -16.59 8.52 -6.25
C PRO A 80 -16.79 7.05 -5.84
N LYS A 81 -15.81 6.46 -5.13
CA LYS A 81 -16.03 5.21 -4.39
C LYS A 81 -16.67 5.57 -3.04
N PRO A 82 -17.86 5.07 -2.73
CA PRO A 82 -18.49 5.35 -1.44
C PRO A 82 -17.55 4.98 -0.28
N TRP A 83 -17.36 5.89 0.67
CA TRP A 83 -16.37 5.69 1.73
C TRP A 83 -16.68 4.46 2.61
N GLN A 84 -17.95 4.09 2.76
CA GLN A 84 -18.36 2.88 3.49
C GLN A 84 -18.00 1.58 2.74
N GLN A 85 -17.62 1.67 1.46
CA GLN A 85 -17.20 0.51 0.68
C GLN A 85 -15.69 0.25 0.72
N LEU A 86 -14.91 1.15 1.34
CA LEU A 86 -13.48 0.91 1.53
C LEU A 86 -13.29 -0.26 2.50
N GLY A 87 -12.58 -1.29 2.07
CA GLY A 87 -12.39 -2.52 2.84
C GLY A 87 -13.58 -3.49 2.84
N GLU A 88 -14.68 -3.19 2.15
CA GLU A 88 -15.80 -4.12 1.93
C GLU A 88 -15.53 -5.05 0.73
N THR A 89 -14.41 -5.76 0.80
CA THR A 89 -13.87 -6.63 -0.23
C THR A 89 -13.59 -8.02 0.35
N ASP A 90 -13.13 -8.96 -0.47
CA ASP A 90 -12.75 -10.30 -0.02
C ASP A 90 -11.52 -10.27 0.91
N ILE A 91 -10.59 -9.32 0.68
CA ILE A 91 -9.43 -9.13 1.57
C ILE A 91 -9.87 -8.50 2.89
N GLY A 92 -10.80 -7.56 2.84
CA GLY A 92 -11.44 -7.00 4.03
C GLY A 92 -10.52 -6.13 4.87
N ILE A 93 -9.78 -5.20 4.25
CA ILE A 93 -8.88 -4.29 4.94
C ILE A 93 -9.26 -2.84 4.61
N VAL A 94 -9.51 -2.04 5.64
CA VAL A 94 -9.41 -0.58 5.55
C VAL A 94 -7.97 -0.19 5.78
N GLU A 95 -7.35 0.44 4.78
CA GLU A 95 -5.96 0.87 4.89
C GLU A 95 -5.76 2.18 4.12
N VAL A 96 -5.45 3.26 4.85
CA VAL A 96 -5.17 4.59 4.29
C VAL A 96 -3.98 5.23 5.00
N TYR A 97 -3.25 6.07 4.27
CA TYR A 97 -2.06 6.77 4.73
C TYR A 97 -2.02 8.18 4.14
N GLY A 98 -1.72 9.16 4.98
CA GLY A 98 -1.33 10.49 4.55
C GLY A 98 0.21 10.63 4.57
N LEU A 99 0.75 11.50 3.72
CA LEU A 99 2.19 11.74 3.56
C LEU A 99 2.50 13.21 3.79
N LYS A 100 3.04 13.55 4.95
CA LYS A 100 3.53 14.89 5.22
C LYS A 100 4.96 15.05 4.71
N ARG A 101 5.20 16.12 3.93
CA ARG A 101 6.54 16.46 3.48
C ARG A 101 7.35 17.07 4.62
N GLY A 102 8.53 16.51 4.88
CA GLY A 102 9.53 17.02 5.79
C GLY A 102 10.83 17.33 5.06
N GLN A 103 11.93 17.32 5.79
CA GLN A 103 13.26 17.45 5.22
C GLN A 103 13.90 16.06 5.07
N PRO A 104 14.50 15.73 3.91
CA PRO A 104 15.24 14.49 3.77
C PRO A 104 16.42 14.47 4.75
N GLN A 105 16.81 13.28 5.16
CA GLN A 105 17.99 13.09 5.98
C GLN A 105 19.28 13.31 5.16
N ASP A 106 20.37 13.42 5.86
CA ASP A 106 21.71 13.37 5.29
C ASP A 106 21.96 12.05 4.54
N ASP A 107 22.67 12.13 3.40
CA ASP A 107 22.87 10.99 2.49
C ASP A 107 23.63 9.84 3.17
N GLU A 108 24.68 10.13 3.95
CA GLU A 108 25.46 9.09 4.64
C GLU A 108 24.59 8.33 5.65
N LYS A 109 23.80 9.07 6.43
CA LYS A 109 22.86 8.49 7.38
C LYS A 109 21.78 7.69 6.68
N THR A 110 21.23 8.19 5.57
CA THR A 110 20.24 7.52 4.75
C THR A 110 20.74 6.16 4.23
N VAL A 111 21.95 6.13 3.65
CA VAL A 111 22.57 4.90 3.16
C VAL A 111 22.78 3.91 4.30
N LYS A 112 23.36 4.37 5.43
CA LYS A 112 23.60 3.54 6.60
C LYS A 112 22.31 2.89 7.12
N GLU A 113 21.27 3.69 7.39
CA GLU A 113 19.99 3.20 7.91
C GLU A 113 19.31 2.23 6.93
N SER A 114 19.40 2.49 5.62
CA SER A 114 18.85 1.60 4.60
C SER A 114 19.56 0.25 4.57
N LEU A 115 20.88 0.23 4.70
CA LEU A 115 21.66 -1.01 4.76
C LEU A 115 21.40 -1.77 6.08
N GLU A 116 21.35 -1.07 7.21
CA GLU A 116 21.00 -1.68 8.50
C GLU A 116 19.60 -2.32 8.48
N PHE A 117 18.62 -1.62 7.88
CA PHE A 117 17.27 -2.15 7.70
C PHE A 117 17.28 -3.41 6.82
N ALA A 118 17.98 -3.38 5.69
CA ALA A 118 18.08 -4.53 4.79
C ALA A 118 18.73 -5.73 5.48
N LEU A 119 19.80 -5.53 6.25
CA LEU A 119 20.48 -6.58 7.01
C LEU A 119 19.58 -7.15 8.13
N LYS A 120 18.87 -6.28 8.85
CA LYS A 120 17.91 -6.69 9.87
C LYS A 120 16.80 -7.54 9.25
N HIS A 121 16.20 -7.08 8.15
CA HIS A 121 15.14 -7.80 7.45
C HIS A 121 15.61 -9.16 6.89
N ALA A 122 16.85 -9.23 6.40
CA ALA A 122 17.41 -10.49 5.89
C ALA A 122 17.66 -11.52 7.01
N ARG A 123 18.06 -11.08 8.22
CA ARG A 123 18.40 -11.96 9.35
C ARG A 123 17.19 -12.33 10.19
N ASP A 124 16.33 -11.37 10.42
CA ASP A 124 15.11 -11.50 11.25
C ASP A 124 14.01 -10.65 10.63
N PRO A 125 13.23 -11.22 9.72
CA PRO A 125 12.13 -10.50 9.07
C PRO A 125 10.98 -10.15 10.05
N GLY A 126 10.91 -10.79 11.24
CA GLY A 126 9.98 -10.44 12.30
C GLY A 126 8.53 -10.30 11.82
N ASP A 127 7.90 -9.16 12.14
CA ASP A 127 6.51 -8.83 11.80
C ASP A 127 6.24 -8.67 10.28
N TRP A 128 7.26 -8.74 9.43
CA TRP A 128 7.12 -8.71 7.97
C TRP A 128 6.75 -10.07 7.37
N VAL A 129 6.71 -11.12 8.19
CA VAL A 129 6.33 -12.46 7.74
C VAL A 129 4.84 -12.66 7.97
N HIS A 130 4.09 -12.74 6.87
CA HIS A 130 2.70 -13.15 6.90
C HIS A 130 2.60 -14.68 6.73
N SER A 131 1.60 -15.29 7.37
CA SER A 131 1.34 -16.73 7.24
C SER A 131 1.23 -17.13 5.76
N GLY A 132 2.01 -18.11 5.34
CA GLY A 132 2.04 -18.61 3.96
C GLY A 132 3.03 -17.90 3.04
N TYR A 133 3.78 -16.90 3.53
CA TYR A 133 4.83 -16.23 2.75
C TYR A 133 6.21 -16.51 3.33
N HIS A 134 7.19 -16.63 2.43
CA HIS A 134 8.60 -16.69 2.78
C HIS A 134 9.25 -15.33 2.48
N THR A 135 10.00 -14.80 3.43
CA THR A 135 10.66 -13.50 3.30
C THR A 135 12.14 -13.60 3.67
N GLY A 136 12.94 -12.62 3.23
CA GLY A 136 14.36 -12.59 3.50
C GLY A 136 15.09 -13.81 2.93
N LEU A 137 16.04 -14.36 3.69
CA LEU A 137 16.85 -15.52 3.25
C LEU A 137 16.03 -16.80 3.13
N ALA A 138 14.93 -16.94 3.87
CA ALA A 138 14.07 -18.13 3.80
C ALA A 138 13.43 -18.33 2.40
N LEU A 139 13.39 -17.30 1.56
CA LEU A 139 12.93 -17.41 0.18
C LEU A 139 13.82 -18.35 -0.65
N TYR A 140 15.12 -18.38 -0.37
CA TYR A 140 16.10 -19.22 -1.08
C TYR A 140 16.12 -20.67 -0.61
N ASP A 141 15.51 -20.96 0.53
CA ASP A 141 15.39 -22.32 1.07
C ASP A 141 14.20 -23.09 0.50
N ILE A 142 13.37 -22.47 -0.34
CA ILE A 142 12.24 -23.12 -1.00
C ILE A 142 12.81 -24.13 -2.03
N PRO A 143 12.51 -25.44 -1.89
CA PRO A 143 12.98 -26.43 -2.86
C PRO A 143 12.46 -26.08 -4.27
N MET A 144 13.36 -25.98 -5.24
CA MET A 144 13.00 -25.69 -6.64
C MET A 144 11.96 -26.66 -7.21
N PHE A 145 11.79 -27.84 -6.60
CA PHE A 145 10.79 -28.84 -6.98
C PHE A 145 9.34 -28.44 -6.61
N ALA A 146 9.13 -27.48 -5.72
CA ALA A 146 7.82 -26.95 -5.44
C ALA A 146 7.29 -26.08 -6.61
N ALA A 147 8.17 -25.59 -7.47
CA ALA A 147 7.82 -24.80 -8.65
C ALA A 147 7.13 -25.61 -9.76
N SER A 148 7.25 -26.94 -9.75
CA SER A 148 6.65 -27.82 -10.77
C SER A 148 5.17 -28.15 -10.52
N SER A 149 4.63 -27.81 -9.35
CA SER A 149 3.22 -28.00 -9.00
C SER A 149 2.35 -26.75 -9.16
N PHE A 150 2.94 -25.63 -9.61
CA PHE A 150 2.14 -24.52 -10.12
C PHE A 150 1.62 -24.89 -11.50
N SER A 151 0.48 -25.58 -11.53
CA SER A 151 -0.35 -25.67 -12.73
C SER A 151 -0.52 -24.28 -13.27
N THR A 152 -0.12 -24.09 -14.49
CA THR A 152 -0.25 -22.95 -15.38
C THR A 152 -1.40 -22.02 -14.98
N VAL A 153 -1.14 -21.06 -14.12
CA VAL A 153 -1.94 -19.85 -14.09
C VAL A 153 -1.54 -19.10 -15.34
N SER A 154 -2.32 -19.24 -16.39
CA SER A 154 -2.19 -18.44 -17.59
C SER A 154 -2.43 -16.99 -17.21
N ILE A 155 -1.34 -16.27 -16.91
CA ILE A 155 -1.39 -14.82 -16.88
C ILE A 155 -1.56 -14.40 -18.33
N HIS A 156 -2.80 -14.14 -18.72
CA HIS A 156 -3.08 -13.48 -19.99
C HIS A 156 -2.65 -12.02 -19.86
N THR A 157 -1.36 -11.78 -20.03
CA THR A 157 -0.84 -10.43 -20.24
C THR A 157 -1.10 -10.06 -21.70
N SER A 158 -2.27 -9.57 -22.00
CA SER A 158 -2.52 -8.82 -23.22
C SER A 158 -1.98 -7.40 -23.05
N TYR A 159 -0.65 -7.25 -23.18
CA TYR A 159 -0.07 -5.94 -23.45
C TYR A 159 -0.24 -5.65 -24.94
N PRO A 160 -0.93 -4.57 -25.32
CA PRO A 160 -0.90 -4.11 -26.70
C PRO A 160 0.55 -3.68 -27.02
N SER A 161 1.08 -4.20 -28.14
CA SER A 161 2.38 -3.84 -28.68
C SER A 161 2.46 -2.32 -28.88
N ARG A 162 3.37 -1.64 -28.16
CA ARG A 162 3.67 -0.25 -28.39
C ARG A 162 4.36 -0.11 -29.77
N PRO A 163 3.96 0.84 -30.60
CA PRO A 163 4.75 1.17 -31.78
C PRO A 163 6.09 1.78 -31.35
N VAL A 164 7.16 1.30 -31.99
CA VAL A 164 8.52 1.84 -31.86
C VAL A 164 8.56 3.15 -32.63
N TRP A 165 8.94 4.23 -31.93
CA TRP A 165 9.37 5.48 -32.55
C TRP A 165 10.86 5.68 -32.29
#